data_ce5f1f61b5f92b5fe8089ac080a59ad9
#
_entry.id   ce5f1f61b5f92b5fe8089ac080a59ad9
#
_cell.length_a   1.000
_cell.length_b   1.000
_cell.length_c   1.000
_cell.angle_alpha   90.00
_cell.angle_beta   90.00
_cell.angle_gamma   90.00
#
_symmetry.space_group_name_H-M   'P 1'
#
loop_
_entity.id
_entity.type
_entity.pdbx_description
1 polymer ?
#
loop_
_entity_poly.entity_id
_entity_poly.type
_entity_poly.pdbx_seq_one_letter_code
_entity_poly.pdbx_strand_id
1 'polypeptide(L)'
;NAAANTLVDPDLFAEGKVSIEFETEEGVETVEYDYTQITLYTSISMNNLEIVDIYTTNNGGNSDGAMTFTCQTANGKTIDVRTEILTDENGDLVTADRYEGKTINVVGIVDIFSGEYQIRVFAVEDITIVE
;
A
#
# COMPACT_ATOMS: atom_id res chain seq x y z
N ASN A 1 5.70 13.70 -17.65
CA ASN A 1 4.77 12.74 -17.31
C ASN A 1 5.28 11.75 -16.28
N ALA A 2 4.48 11.49 -15.39
CA ALA A 2 4.81 10.47 -14.43
C ALA A 2 4.83 9.12 -15.13
N ALA A 3 5.75 8.30 -14.75
CA ALA A 3 5.75 6.92 -15.20
C ALA A 3 4.42 6.28 -14.79
N ALA A 4 3.91 5.42 -15.62
CA ALA A 4 2.71 4.69 -15.29
C ALA A 4 2.96 3.85 -14.05
N ASN A 5 1.99 3.82 -13.15
CA ASN A 5 2.07 2.98 -11.99
C ASN A 5 1.94 1.52 -12.41
N THR A 6 2.74 0.67 -11.80
CA THR A 6 2.63 -0.77 -12.05
C THR A 6 1.43 -1.31 -11.27
N LEU A 7 0.49 -1.95 -11.98
CA LEU A 7 -0.61 -2.63 -11.32
C LEU A 7 -0.09 -3.94 -10.72
N VAL A 8 -0.30 -4.13 -9.44
CA VAL A 8 0.25 -5.24 -8.69
C VAL A 8 -0.89 -6.11 -8.16
N ASP A 9 -0.73 -7.42 -8.31
CA ASP A 9 -1.65 -8.38 -7.70
C ASP A 9 -1.51 -8.28 -6.17
N PRO A 10 -2.60 -8.08 -5.42
CA PRO A 10 -2.52 -7.96 -3.97
C PRO A 10 -1.82 -9.13 -3.28
N ASP A 11 -2.02 -10.35 -3.76
CA ASP A 11 -1.38 -11.51 -3.13
C ASP A 11 0.12 -11.52 -3.36
N LEU A 12 0.58 -11.01 -4.50
CA LEU A 12 2.01 -10.86 -4.77
C LEU A 12 2.63 -9.86 -3.78
N PHE A 13 1.94 -8.76 -3.52
CA PHE A 13 2.42 -7.79 -2.53
C PHE A 13 2.48 -8.42 -1.13
N ALA A 14 1.45 -9.16 -0.76
CA ALA A 14 1.35 -9.69 0.61
C ALA A 14 2.36 -10.80 0.89
N GLU A 15 2.61 -11.67 -0.09
CA GLU A 15 3.41 -12.88 0.16
C GLU A 15 4.31 -13.28 -1.01
N GLY A 16 4.32 -12.50 -2.08
CA GLY A 16 5.05 -12.88 -3.27
C GLY A 16 6.56 -12.89 -3.09
N LYS A 17 7.21 -13.76 -3.84
CA LYS A 17 8.66 -13.90 -3.85
C LYS A 17 9.18 -13.69 -5.26
N VAL A 18 10.38 -13.16 -5.35
CA VAL A 18 11.08 -12.95 -6.61
C VAL A 18 12.44 -13.63 -6.48
N SER A 19 12.75 -14.48 -7.43
CA SER A 19 14.05 -15.17 -7.48
C SER A 19 14.96 -14.43 -8.44
N ILE A 20 16.15 -14.10 -8.01
CA ILE A 20 17.14 -13.42 -8.83
C ILE A 20 18.39 -14.30 -8.91
N GLU A 21 18.88 -14.48 -10.13
CA GLU A 21 20.07 -15.26 -10.38
C GLU A 21 21.30 -14.35 -10.47
N PHE A 22 22.35 -14.77 -9.78
CA PHE A 22 23.62 -14.07 -9.80
C PHE A 22 24.70 -15.00 -10.33
N GLU A 23 25.56 -14.51 -11.21
CA GLU A 23 26.72 -15.27 -11.63
C GLU A 23 27.85 -15.07 -10.64
N THR A 24 28.44 -16.17 -10.18
CA THR A 24 29.55 -16.15 -9.25
C THR A 24 30.69 -16.98 -9.84
N GLU A 25 31.83 -16.94 -9.22
CA GLU A 25 32.98 -17.74 -9.66
C GLU A 25 32.72 -19.24 -9.59
N GLU A 26 31.75 -19.62 -8.75
CA GLU A 26 31.41 -21.03 -8.55
C GLU A 26 30.16 -21.46 -9.33
N GLY A 27 29.63 -20.57 -10.17
CA GLY A 27 28.45 -20.86 -10.96
C GLY A 27 27.34 -19.87 -10.69
N VAL A 28 26.11 -20.28 -11.02
CA VAL A 28 24.93 -19.44 -10.83
C VAL A 28 24.36 -19.68 -9.45
N GLU A 29 24.09 -18.59 -8.73
CA GLU A 29 23.44 -18.65 -7.43
C GLU A 29 22.08 -17.96 -7.52
N THR A 30 21.04 -18.61 -7.02
CA THR A 30 19.70 -18.05 -7.00
C THR A 30 19.36 -17.58 -5.58
N VAL A 31 18.95 -16.31 -5.46
CA VAL A 31 18.54 -15.73 -4.17
C VAL A 31 17.09 -15.31 -4.28
N GLU A 32 16.29 -15.66 -3.27
CA GLU A 32 14.88 -15.34 -3.22
C GLU A 32 14.65 -14.13 -2.32
N TYR A 33 13.90 -13.16 -2.81
CA TYR A 33 13.56 -11.94 -2.08
C TYR A 33 12.06 -11.79 -2.00
N ASP A 34 11.58 -11.07 -0.98
CA ASP A 34 10.18 -10.65 -0.96
C ASP A 34 9.94 -9.64 -2.07
N TYR A 35 8.77 -9.74 -2.72
CA TYR A 35 8.39 -8.79 -3.76
C TYR A 35 8.46 -7.35 -3.23
N THR A 36 7.97 -7.12 -2.00
CA THR A 36 7.97 -5.81 -1.38
C THR A 36 9.37 -5.30 -1.08
N GLN A 37 10.31 -6.20 -0.82
CA GLN A 37 11.69 -5.82 -0.57
C GLN A 37 12.34 -5.26 -1.84
N ILE A 38 12.07 -5.87 -2.98
CA ILE A 38 12.65 -5.46 -4.27
C ILE A 38 11.98 -4.19 -4.77
N THR A 39 10.70 -4.02 -4.51
CA THR A 39 9.91 -2.90 -5.03
C THR A 39 9.81 -1.74 -4.04
N LEU A 40 10.54 -1.79 -2.94
CA LEU A 40 10.48 -0.74 -1.92
C LEU A 40 10.71 0.63 -2.55
N TYR A 41 9.85 1.57 -2.19
CA TYR A 41 9.84 2.96 -2.66
C TYR A 41 9.47 3.14 -4.12
N THR A 42 8.97 2.10 -4.80
CA THR A 42 8.43 2.28 -6.15
C THR A 42 6.94 2.59 -6.10
N SER A 43 6.45 3.22 -7.16
CA SER A 43 5.04 3.56 -7.31
C SER A 43 4.28 2.38 -7.88
N ILE A 44 3.18 2.00 -7.21
CA ILE A 44 2.35 0.88 -7.65
C ILE A 44 0.88 1.28 -7.57
N SER A 45 0.04 0.52 -8.27
CA SER A 45 -1.41 0.57 -8.06
C SER A 45 -1.91 -0.81 -7.70
N MET A 46 -3.03 -0.85 -7.01
CA MET A 46 -3.60 -2.10 -6.54
C MET A 46 -5.11 -1.95 -6.43
N ASN A 47 -5.83 -2.94 -6.91
CA ASN A 47 -7.28 -2.88 -7.00
C ASN A 47 -7.95 -3.85 -6.05
N ASN A 48 -9.20 -3.54 -5.70
CA ASN A 48 -10.10 -4.45 -4.99
C ASN A 48 -9.61 -4.84 -3.60
N LEU A 49 -9.16 -3.86 -2.83
CA LEU A 49 -8.77 -4.07 -1.44
C LEU A 49 -9.97 -3.78 -0.55
N GLU A 50 -10.41 -4.77 0.20
CA GLU A 50 -11.51 -4.59 1.14
C GLU A 50 -10.99 -4.04 2.46
N ILE A 51 -11.49 -2.88 2.88
CA ILE A 51 -11.08 -2.28 4.15
C ILE A 51 -11.84 -2.99 5.26
N VAL A 52 -11.12 -3.62 6.17
CA VAL A 52 -11.72 -4.33 7.29
C VAL A 52 -11.52 -3.61 8.62
N ASP A 53 -10.60 -2.67 8.68
CA ASP A 53 -10.37 -1.87 9.88
C ASP A 53 -9.67 -0.58 9.49
N ILE A 54 -9.91 0.49 10.25
CA ILE A 54 -9.25 1.78 10.04
C ILE A 54 -8.78 2.31 11.38
N TYR A 55 -7.49 2.65 11.43
CA TYR A 55 -6.92 3.38 12.55
C TYR A 55 -6.64 4.81 12.12
N THR A 56 -7.11 5.79 12.89
CA THR A 56 -6.80 7.19 12.65
C THR A 56 -5.80 7.66 13.71
N THR A 57 -4.69 8.21 13.26
CA THR A 57 -3.66 8.71 14.16
C THR A 57 -4.21 9.88 14.97
N ASN A 58 -4.04 9.82 16.29
CA ASN A 58 -4.53 10.86 17.20
C ASN A 58 -3.68 10.83 18.46
N ASN A 59 -2.47 11.40 18.36
CA ASN A 59 -1.51 11.35 19.46
C ASN A 59 -0.94 12.75 19.79
N GLY A 60 -1.55 13.79 19.24
CA GLY A 60 -1.10 15.17 19.47
C GLY A 60 0.04 15.60 18.58
N GLY A 61 0.43 14.79 17.61
CA GLY A 61 1.55 15.10 16.72
C GLY A 61 1.09 15.64 15.37
N ASN A 62 2.05 15.75 14.47
CA ASN A 62 1.82 16.35 13.15
C ASN A 62 1.08 15.42 12.19
N SER A 63 0.93 14.14 12.56
CA SER A 63 0.26 13.16 11.71
C SER A 63 -1.19 12.91 12.12
N ASP A 64 -1.71 13.66 13.09
CA ASP A 64 -3.09 13.47 13.53
C ASP A 64 -4.05 13.66 12.35
N GLY A 65 -4.91 12.67 12.14
CA GLY A 65 -5.82 12.65 10.99
C GLY A 65 -5.36 11.72 9.86
N ALA A 66 -4.09 11.31 9.84
CA ALA A 66 -3.63 10.30 8.90
C ALA A 66 -4.21 8.94 9.31
N MET A 67 -4.43 8.07 8.33
CA MET A 67 -5.13 6.80 8.57
C MET A 67 -4.30 5.61 8.14
N THR A 68 -4.52 4.49 8.82
CA THR A 68 -4.04 3.18 8.37
C THR A 68 -5.25 2.31 8.09
N PHE A 69 -5.39 1.89 6.83
CA PHE A 69 -6.43 0.93 6.47
C PHE A 69 -5.85 -0.46 6.54
N THR A 70 -6.47 -1.34 7.31
CA THR A 70 -6.16 -2.77 7.23
C THR A 70 -7.07 -3.34 6.17
N CYS A 71 -6.48 -3.85 5.09
CA CYS A 71 -7.24 -4.34 3.94
C CYS A 71 -7.04 -5.83 3.78
N GLN A 72 -8.05 -6.50 3.23
CA GLN A 72 -7.95 -7.91 2.87
C GLN A 72 -8.04 -8.07 1.37
N THR A 73 -7.24 -9.01 0.86
CA THR A 73 -7.32 -9.43 -0.53
C THR A 73 -8.42 -10.47 -0.69
N ALA A 74 -8.73 -10.83 -1.95
CA ALA A 74 -9.72 -11.87 -2.23
C ALA A 74 -9.34 -13.21 -1.61
N ASN A 75 -8.06 -13.47 -1.39
CA ASN A 75 -7.59 -14.70 -0.79
C ASN A 75 -7.34 -14.60 0.72
N GLY A 76 -7.82 -13.52 1.33
CA GLY A 76 -7.76 -13.34 2.79
C GLY A 76 -6.43 -12.85 3.31
N LYS A 77 -5.51 -12.40 2.44
CA LYS A 77 -4.24 -11.84 2.88
C LYS A 77 -4.43 -10.40 3.33
N THR A 78 -3.60 -9.94 4.25
CA THR A 78 -3.72 -8.60 4.83
C THR A 78 -2.69 -7.66 4.21
N ILE A 79 -3.14 -6.46 3.85
CA ILE A 79 -2.28 -5.40 3.32
C ILE A 79 -2.64 -4.11 4.04
N ASP A 80 -1.63 -3.40 4.54
CA ASP A 80 -1.84 -2.10 5.17
C ASP A 80 -1.65 -0.98 4.16
N VAL A 81 -2.59 -0.02 4.18
CA VAL A 81 -2.51 1.19 3.37
C VAL A 81 -2.43 2.36 4.34
N ARG A 82 -1.33 3.09 4.30
CA ARG A 82 -1.12 4.24 5.18
C ARG A 82 -1.32 5.52 4.38
N THR A 83 -2.25 6.38 4.83
CA THR A 83 -2.46 7.66 4.17
C THR A 83 -1.70 8.76 4.90
N GLU A 84 -1.41 9.85 4.17
CA GLU A 84 -1.11 11.13 4.80
C GLU A 84 -2.43 11.73 5.29
N ILE A 85 -2.38 12.91 5.90
CA ILE A 85 -3.60 13.63 6.23
C ILE A 85 -4.25 14.04 4.90
N LEU A 86 -5.46 13.55 4.65
CA LEU A 86 -6.14 13.77 3.39
C LEU A 86 -7.16 14.89 3.51
N THR A 87 -7.21 15.73 2.48
CA THR A 87 -8.25 16.75 2.38
C THR A 87 -8.98 16.59 1.06
N ASP A 88 -10.24 16.96 1.04
CA ASP A 88 -11.05 16.91 -0.17
C ASP A 88 -10.87 18.21 -0.98
N GLU A 89 -11.62 18.32 -2.08
CA GLU A 89 -11.50 19.47 -2.98
C GLU A 89 -11.92 20.78 -2.31
N ASN A 90 -12.65 20.72 -1.20
CA ASN A 90 -13.05 21.89 -0.45
C ASN A 90 -12.07 22.23 0.68
N GLY A 91 -11.01 21.44 0.84
CA GLY A 91 -10.03 21.62 1.90
C GLY A 91 -10.46 21.02 3.24
N ASP A 92 -11.55 20.26 3.26
CA ASP A 92 -12.03 19.63 4.49
C ASP A 92 -11.32 18.32 4.73
N LEU A 93 -11.10 17.99 5.99
CA LEU A 93 -10.43 16.76 6.36
C LEU A 93 -11.26 15.55 5.94
N VAL A 94 -10.62 14.60 5.27
CA VAL A 94 -11.24 13.33 4.92
C VAL A 94 -11.06 12.39 6.11
N THR A 95 -12.16 11.81 6.57
CA THR A 95 -12.19 10.99 7.77
C THR A 95 -12.52 9.53 7.47
N ALA A 96 -12.38 8.69 8.49
CA ALA A 96 -12.53 7.24 8.34
C ALA A 96 -13.91 6.82 7.85
N ASP A 97 -14.96 7.55 8.24
CA ASP A 97 -16.33 7.16 7.85
C ASP A 97 -16.54 7.17 6.34
N ARG A 98 -15.72 7.89 5.58
CA ARG A 98 -15.79 7.84 4.12
C ARG A 98 -15.44 6.46 3.57
N TYR A 99 -14.58 5.73 4.27
CA TYR A 99 -13.98 4.49 3.76
C TYR A 99 -14.39 3.24 4.52
N GLU A 100 -15.08 3.37 5.64
CA GLU A 100 -15.41 2.21 6.46
C GLU A 100 -16.23 1.19 5.69
N GLY A 101 -15.76 -0.06 5.70
CA GLY A 101 -16.45 -1.15 5.03
C GLY A 101 -16.42 -1.12 3.53
N LYS A 102 -15.62 -0.25 2.93
CA LYS A 102 -15.57 -0.10 1.48
C LYS A 102 -14.44 -0.93 0.90
N THR A 103 -14.59 -1.21 -0.40
CA THR A 103 -13.53 -1.80 -1.21
C THR A 103 -12.93 -0.67 -2.03
N ILE A 104 -11.61 -0.62 -2.10
CA ILE A 104 -10.92 0.49 -2.74
C ILE A 104 -9.87 0.03 -3.74
N ASN A 105 -9.57 0.93 -4.68
CA ASN A 105 -8.38 0.85 -5.52
C ASN A 105 -7.45 1.95 -5.06
N VAL A 106 -6.15 1.67 -5.00
CA VAL A 106 -5.17 2.64 -4.52
C VAL A 106 -4.01 2.78 -5.47
N VAL A 107 -3.42 3.97 -5.46
CA VAL A 107 -2.14 4.27 -6.07
C VAL A 107 -1.25 4.81 -4.97
N GLY A 108 -0.05 4.26 -4.83
CA GLY A 108 0.83 4.69 -3.78
C GLY A 108 2.24 4.16 -3.96
N ILE A 109 3.02 4.30 -2.92
CA ILE A 109 4.42 3.91 -2.92
C ILE A 109 4.60 2.76 -1.94
N VAL A 110 5.36 1.75 -2.35
CA VAL A 110 5.72 0.66 -1.44
C VAL A 110 6.64 1.23 -0.37
N ASP A 111 6.25 1.08 0.88
CA ASP A 111 6.93 1.70 2.01
C ASP A 111 7.08 0.67 3.13
N ILE A 112 7.95 0.97 4.09
CA ILE A 112 8.13 0.11 5.26
C ILE A 112 8.06 0.99 6.51
N PHE A 113 7.35 0.51 7.52
CA PHE A 113 7.23 1.21 8.79
C PHE A 113 7.29 0.18 9.91
N SER A 114 8.23 0.36 10.84
CA SER A 114 8.42 -0.57 11.98
C SER A 114 8.56 -2.02 11.53
N GLY A 115 9.24 -2.24 10.41
CA GLY A 115 9.47 -3.58 9.89
C GLY A 115 8.32 -4.18 9.10
N GLU A 116 7.21 -3.45 8.93
CA GLU A 116 6.05 -3.93 8.19
C GLU A 116 5.93 -3.17 6.88
N TYR A 117 5.68 -3.89 5.79
CA TYR A 117 5.47 -3.25 4.49
C TYR A 117 4.06 -2.71 4.39
N GLN A 118 3.94 -1.58 3.72
CA GLN A 118 2.64 -0.90 3.53
C GLN A 118 2.66 -0.16 2.21
N ILE A 119 1.46 0.24 1.75
CA ILE A 119 1.32 1.14 0.61
C ILE A 119 1.07 2.52 1.18
N ARG A 120 1.91 3.49 0.83
CA ARG A 120 1.78 4.87 1.30
C ARG A 120 1.03 5.69 0.27
N VAL A 121 -0.07 6.31 0.70
CA VAL A 121 -0.94 7.11 -0.18
C VAL A 121 -0.87 8.57 0.26
N PHE A 122 -0.71 9.48 -0.70
CA PHE A 122 -0.44 10.89 -0.41
C PHE A 122 -1.60 11.83 -0.68
N ALA A 123 -2.57 11.40 -1.47
CA ALA A 123 -3.67 12.28 -1.88
C ALA A 123 -4.99 11.50 -1.97
N VAL A 124 -6.09 12.20 -1.73
CA VAL A 124 -7.42 11.57 -1.76
C VAL A 124 -7.75 11.03 -3.16
N GLU A 125 -7.22 11.67 -4.21
CA GLU A 125 -7.43 11.22 -5.60
C GLU A 125 -6.84 9.85 -5.87
N ASP A 126 -5.86 9.43 -5.06
CA ASP A 126 -5.18 8.15 -5.24
C ASP A 126 -5.96 6.98 -4.62
N ILE A 127 -7.10 7.26 -4.00
CA ILE A 127 -7.98 6.23 -3.45
C ILE A 127 -9.32 6.34 -4.15
N THR A 128 -9.71 5.26 -4.82
CA THR A 128 -11.00 5.19 -5.51
C THR A 128 -11.85 4.13 -4.83
N ILE A 129 -13.09 4.49 -4.47
CA ILE A 129 -14.03 3.54 -3.89
C ILE A 129 -14.68 2.74 -5.02
N VAL A 130 -14.62 1.42 -4.89
CA VAL A 130 -15.23 0.49 -5.85
C VAL A 130 -16.67 0.28 -5.44
N GLU A 131 -17.56 0.46 -6.39
CA GLU A 131 -19.00 0.28 -6.13
C GLU A 131 -19.56 -0.96 -6.77
#